data_d443a16d6398162f4d0f2af21748b59d
#
_entry.id   d443a16d6398162f4d0f2af21748b59d
#
_cell.length_a   1.000
_cell.length_b   1.000
_cell.length_c   1.000
_cell.angle_alpha   90.00
_cell.angle_beta   90.00
_cell.angle_gamma   90.00
#
_symmetry.space_group_name_H-M   'P 1'
#
loop_
_entity.id
_entity.type
_entity.pdbx_description
1 polymer ?
#
loop_
_entity_poly.entity_id
_entity_poly.type
_entity_poly.pdbx_seq_one_letter_code
_entity_poly.pdbx_strand_id
1 'polypeptide(L)'
;MEFLLFLMIPALLLWGGIFAARASVYLVAALFMVATAVFPAEFFSVQAAGLTWTLDRLLFLALIASFAVGWYRGQVELSSWHLADLAVAAFLGWLAVRTFTQPLGSIAPHQPHTLMHAINGYCIPLALYAVLRFSKPSAIALRPAFWVIAILGFYLSVTAWFEAAKLWGLVFPKFIADPSLGIHFGRARGPMLQSVRLGVCLLACWSCIVVTCVWLSPFSKSRWLFVAASIPVYWGAVFFTYTRSIWMGLVLIVAMFVVFCLQGAARRALVVGGGLASLLLAVVIGPHLVAFKREYSAEETRESTYMRAAFAYVSLQMFKERPIAGFGFNQFNAANRQFLSDRSTNIRLESIRGYVHHNSFLSLLVDLGIVGLALYLMMLTAFVRQSWELYRRVSAPPWVRRLGLLSLCITGVHLIQMAFHEVSFSSIENSL
;
A
#
# COMPACT_ATOMS: atom_id res chain seq x y z
N MET A 1 -29.72 20.28 -13.64
CA MET A 1 -28.42 19.65 -13.29
C MET A 1 -28.24 18.33 -14.01
N GLU A 2 -29.24 17.47 -14.07
CA GLU A 2 -29.18 16.15 -14.76
C GLU A 2 -28.89 16.25 -16.27
N PHE A 3 -29.51 17.23 -16.97
CA PHE A 3 -29.27 17.46 -18.39
C PHE A 3 -27.83 17.86 -18.74
N LEU A 4 -27.21 18.67 -17.88
CA LEU A 4 -25.78 19.03 -18.03
C LEU A 4 -24.87 17.81 -17.81
N LEU A 5 -25.19 16.96 -16.82
CA LEU A 5 -24.48 15.70 -16.60
C LEU A 5 -24.61 14.76 -17.80
N PHE A 6 -25.81 14.67 -18.39
CA PHE A 6 -26.06 13.86 -19.58
C PHE A 6 -25.24 14.31 -20.81
N LEU A 7 -25.07 15.63 -21.01
CA LEU A 7 -24.21 16.17 -22.05
C LEU A 7 -22.71 16.03 -21.75
N MET A 8 -22.33 16.08 -20.49
CA MET A 8 -20.92 15.92 -20.09
C MET A 8 -20.43 14.47 -20.20
N ILE A 9 -21.30 13.46 -20.05
CA ILE A 9 -20.89 12.05 -20.12
C ILE A 9 -20.25 11.70 -21.48
N PRO A 10 -20.85 12.01 -22.66
CA PRO A 10 -20.22 11.74 -23.95
C PRO A 10 -18.91 12.50 -24.14
N ALA A 11 -18.83 13.76 -23.69
CA ALA A 11 -17.61 14.54 -23.74
C ALA A 11 -16.50 13.93 -22.87
N LEU A 12 -16.81 13.52 -21.64
CA LEU A 12 -15.87 12.85 -20.75
C LEU A 12 -15.42 11.50 -21.31
N LEU A 13 -16.31 10.72 -21.89
CA LEU A 13 -15.97 9.45 -22.54
C LEU A 13 -15.07 9.67 -23.76
N LEU A 14 -15.38 10.66 -24.59
CA LEU A 14 -14.57 11.01 -25.78
C LEU A 14 -13.19 11.48 -25.38
N TRP A 15 -13.11 12.49 -24.51
CA TRP A 15 -11.83 13.04 -24.05
C TRP A 15 -11.05 12.05 -23.20
N GLY A 16 -11.70 11.28 -22.33
CA GLY A 16 -11.11 10.17 -21.58
C GLY A 16 -10.55 9.09 -22.48
N GLY A 17 -11.28 8.72 -23.54
CA GLY A 17 -10.82 7.78 -24.57
C GLY A 17 -9.62 8.31 -25.36
N ILE A 18 -9.65 9.58 -25.78
CA ILE A 18 -8.52 10.23 -26.45
C ILE A 18 -7.29 10.29 -25.52
N PHE A 19 -7.51 10.64 -24.26
CA PHE A 19 -6.45 10.66 -23.26
C PHE A 19 -5.86 9.26 -23.05
N ALA A 20 -6.69 8.25 -22.78
CA ALA A 20 -6.25 6.87 -22.62
C ALA A 20 -5.49 6.33 -23.84
N ALA A 21 -5.90 6.76 -25.06
CA ALA A 21 -5.24 6.38 -26.29
C ALA A 21 -3.90 7.08 -26.55
N ARG A 22 -3.68 8.28 -26.00
CA ARG A 22 -2.47 9.11 -26.23
C ARG A 22 -1.52 9.15 -25.05
N ALA A 23 -2.01 9.02 -23.83
CA ALA A 23 -1.20 9.02 -22.63
C ALA A 23 -0.35 7.74 -22.54
N SER A 24 0.81 7.84 -21.92
CA SER A 24 1.58 6.64 -21.60
C SER A 24 0.85 5.83 -20.52
N VAL A 25 0.92 4.51 -20.61
CA VAL A 25 0.36 3.59 -19.62
C VAL A 25 0.83 3.94 -18.20
N TYR A 26 2.09 4.36 -18.04
CA TYR A 26 2.68 4.78 -16.77
C TYR A 26 2.03 6.03 -16.18
N LEU A 27 1.67 7.01 -17.04
CA LEU A 27 0.96 8.21 -16.59
C LEU A 27 -0.46 7.86 -16.13
N VAL A 28 -1.17 7.00 -16.89
CA VAL A 28 -2.52 6.55 -16.52
C VAL A 28 -2.47 5.74 -15.22
N ALA A 29 -1.46 4.89 -15.03
CA ALA A 29 -1.23 4.18 -13.78
C ALA A 29 -1.00 5.14 -12.60
N ALA A 30 -0.17 6.17 -12.78
CA ALA A 30 0.04 7.18 -11.72
C ALA A 30 -1.25 7.95 -11.39
N LEU A 31 -2.07 8.28 -12.38
CA LEU A 31 -3.37 8.93 -12.15
C LEU A 31 -4.38 7.98 -11.47
N PHE A 32 -4.35 6.69 -11.80
CA PHE A 32 -5.10 5.69 -11.06
C PHE A 32 -4.69 5.67 -9.58
N MET A 33 -3.39 5.72 -9.27
CA MET A 33 -2.89 5.82 -7.90
C MET A 33 -3.37 7.09 -7.20
N VAL A 34 -3.37 8.24 -7.90
CA VAL A 34 -3.94 9.50 -7.36
C VAL A 34 -5.43 9.34 -7.05
N ALA A 35 -6.21 8.76 -7.96
CA ALA A 35 -7.64 8.56 -7.73
C ALA A 35 -7.92 7.68 -6.52
N THR A 36 -7.21 6.55 -6.43
CA THR A 36 -7.34 5.62 -5.30
C THR A 36 -6.93 6.27 -3.97
N ALA A 37 -5.92 7.16 -3.99
CA ALA A 37 -5.41 7.82 -2.80
C ALA A 37 -6.26 9.01 -2.33
N VAL A 38 -6.83 9.78 -3.26
CA VAL A 38 -7.42 11.10 -2.97
C VAL A 38 -8.93 11.13 -3.11
N PHE A 39 -9.49 10.28 -3.98
CA PHE A 39 -10.89 10.33 -4.37
C PHE A 39 -11.61 8.99 -4.11
N PRO A 40 -11.72 8.55 -2.84
CA PRO A 40 -12.46 7.34 -2.50
C PRO A 40 -13.95 7.50 -2.73
N ALA A 41 -14.72 6.45 -2.42
CA ALA A 41 -16.18 6.44 -2.63
C ALA A 41 -16.93 7.57 -1.91
N GLU A 42 -16.39 8.07 -0.81
CA GLU A 42 -16.89 9.21 -0.04
C GLU A 42 -16.80 10.54 -0.81
N PHE A 43 -15.86 10.64 -1.75
CA PHE A 43 -15.73 11.80 -2.62
C PHE A 43 -16.70 11.73 -3.81
N PHE A 44 -16.70 10.58 -4.50
CA PHE A 44 -17.51 10.37 -5.68
C PHE A 44 -17.87 8.90 -5.81
N SER A 45 -19.17 8.62 -5.81
CA SER A 45 -19.69 7.29 -6.13
C SER A 45 -21.04 7.39 -6.80
N VAL A 46 -21.27 6.59 -7.85
CA VAL A 46 -22.53 6.46 -8.57
C VAL A 46 -22.91 5.00 -8.62
N GLN A 47 -24.15 4.71 -8.26
CA GLN A 47 -24.73 3.37 -8.40
C GLN A 47 -25.31 3.22 -9.80
N ALA A 48 -24.76 2.34 -10.61
CA ALA A 48 -25.29 2.04 -11.94
C ALA A 48 -25.06 0.56 -12.29
N ALA A 49 -26.07 -0.08 -12.86
CA ALA A 49 -26.05 -1.50 -13.23
C ALA A 49 -25.65 -2.45 -12.07
N GLY A 50 -26.08 -2.14 -10.84
CA GLY A 50 -25.78 -2.94 -9.64
C GLY A 50 -24.34 -2.82 -9.15
N LEU A 51 -23.55 -1.91 -9.73
CA LEU A 51 -22.16 -1.65 -9.34
C LEU A 51 -22.01 -0.22 -8.83
N THR A 52 -21.13 -0.06 -7.85
CA THR A 52 -20.68 1.27 -7.39
C THR A 52 -19.53 1.73 -8.25
N TRP A 53 -19.71 2.80 -9.00
CA TRP A 53 -18.68 3.42 -9.83
C TRP A 53 -18.00 4.53 -9.07
N THR A 54 -16.68 4.45 -8.97
CA THR A 54 -15.81 5.41 -8.30
C THR A 54 -14.73 5.88 -9.28
N LEU A 55 -14.06 6.99 -9.00
CA LEU A 55 -13.05 7.54 -9.91
C LEU A 55 -11.86 6.59 -10.13
N ASP A 56 -11.45 5.87 -9.11
CA ASP A 56 -10.38 4.86 -9.21
C ASP A 56 -10.78 3.71 -10.14
N ARG A 57 -12.03 3.23 -10.08
CA ARG A 57 -12.52 2.18 -11.00
C ARG A 57 -12.58 2.66 -12.44
N LEU A 58 -13.02 3.90 -12.67
CA LEU A 58 -13.02 4.49 -14.01
C LEU A 58 -11.61 4.64 -14.57
N LEU A 59 -10.66 5.09 -13.74
CA LEU A 59 -9.25 5.19 -14.16
C LEU A 59 -8.57 3.82 -14.30
N PHE A 60 -8.99 2.83 -13.53
CA PHE A 60 -8.54 1.45 -13.75
C PHE A 60 -9.01 0.91 -15.12
N LEU A 61 -10.26 1.17 -15.51
CA LEU A 61 -10.73 0.83 -16.86
C LEU A 61 -9.97 1.60 -17.95
N ALA A 62 -9.69 2.89 -17.73
CA ALA A 62 -8.87 3.68 -18.63
C ALA A 62 -7.44 3.12 -18.76
N LEU A 63 -6.87 2.59 -17.67
CA LEU A 63 -5.57 1.93 -17.65
C LEU A 63 -5.59 0.65 -18.51
N ILE A 64 -6.60 -0.20 -18.34
CA ILE A 64 -6.76 -1.41 -19.17
C ILE A 64 -6.96 -1.04 -20.65
N ALA A 65 -7.76 -0.02 -20.94
CA ALA A 65 -7.95 0.48 -22.30
C ALA A 65 -6.64 1.03 -22.90
N SER A 66 -5.87 1.81 -22.14
CA SER A 66 -4.56 2.31 -22.56
C SER A 66 -3.58 1.17 -22.84
N PHE A 67 -3.58 0.13 -22.02
CA PHE A 67 -2.77 -1.06 -22.24
C PHE A 67 -3.19 -1.80 -23.52
N ALA A 68 -4.49 -2.00 -23.75
CA ALA A 68 -5.00 -2.65 -24.96
C ALA A 68 -4.63 -1.86 -26.24
N VAL A 69 -4.75 -0.53 -26.19
CA VAL A 69 -4.30 0.35 -27.29
C VAL A 69 -2.79 0.24 -27.50
N GLY A 70 -2.02 0.21 -26.41
CA GLY A 70 -0.57 -0.01 -26.45
C GLY A 70 -0.21 -1.36 -27.09
N TRP A 71 -0.96 -2.41 -26.78
CA TRP A 71 -0.79 -3.72 -27.39
C TRP A 71 -1.04 -3.65 -28.91
N TYR A 72 -2.17 -3.10 -29.31
CA TYR A 72 -2.48 -2.93 -30.75
C TYR A 72 -1.41 -2.15 -31.51
N ARG A 73 -0.75 -1.18 -30.84
CA ARG A 73 0.36 -0.37 -31.41
C ARG A 73 1.73 -1.04 -31.33
N GLY A 74 1.84 -2.28 -30.84
CA GLY A 74 3.13 -2.97 -30.67
C GLY A 74 4.03 -2.38 -29.57
N GLN A 75 3.47 -1.59 -28.65
CA GLN A 75 4.18 -1.02 -27.49
C GLN A 75 4.19 -1.96 -26.27
N VAL A 76 3.43 -3.04 -26.34
CA VAL A 76 3.40 -4.11 -25.36
C VAL A 76 4.22 -5.28 -25.88
N GLU A 77 5.04 -5.83 -25.02
CA GLU A 77 5.83 -7.01 -25.30
C GLU A 77 5.46 -8.10 -24.31
N LEU A 78 4.74 -9.10 -24.81
CA LEU A 78 4.52 -10.35 -24.05
C LEU A 78 5.83 -11.14 -24.06
N SER A 79 6.81 -10.64 -23.28
CA SER A 79 8.09 -11.31 -23.11
C SER A 79 7.91 -12.65 -22.39
N SER A 80 8.93 -13.50 -22.45
CA SER A 80 8.96 -14.79 -21.73
C SER A 80 8.54 -14.62 -20.27
N TRP A 81 7.69 -15.50 -19.80
CA TRP A 81 7.21 -15.53 -18.44
C TRP A 81 8.38 -15.76 -17.47
N HIS A 82 8.48 -14.94 -16.46
CA HIS A 82 9.44 -15.08 -15.38
C HIS A 82 8.80 -15.79 -14.17
N LEU A 83 9.63 -16.22 -13.25
CA LEU A 83 9.17 -16.86 -12.02
C LEU A 83 8.12 -16.02 -11.27
N ALA A 84 8.28 -14.69 -11.26
CA ALA A 84 7.32 -13.79 -10.64
C ALA A 84 5.94 -13.83 -11.31
N ASP A 85 5.90 -13.86 -12.65
CA ASP A 85 4.64 -13.92 -13.41
C ASP A 85 3.89 -15.22 -13.12
N LEU A 86 4.63 -16.35 -13.06
CA LEU A 86 4.08 -17.67 -12.72
C LEU A 86 3.58 -17.70 -11.26
N ALA A 87 4.32 -17.09 -10.34
CA ALA A 87 3.93 -17.02 -8.94
C ALA A 87 2.66 -16.19 -8.75
N VAL A 88 2.55 -15.05 -9.45
CA VAL A 88 1.33 -14.23 -9.49
C VAL A 88 0.15 -15.02 -10.02
N ALA A 89 0.31 -15.69 -11.16
CA ALA A 89 -0.75 -16.49 -11.76
C ALA A 89 -1.20 -17.65 -10.85
N ALA A 90 -0.26 -18.35 -10.23
CA ALA A 90 -0.54 -19.43 -9.30
C ALA A 90 -1.27 -18.93 -8.03
N PHE A 91 -0.82 -17.81 -7.47
CA PHE A 91 -1.48 -17.19 -6.32
C PHE A 91 -2.91 -16.74 -6.67
N LEU A 92 -3.11 -16.04 -7.80
CA LEU A 92 -4.44 -15.62 -8.25
C LEU A 92 -5.36 -16.81 -8.53
N GLY A 93 -4.83 -17.89 -9.12
CA GLY A 93 -5.58 -19.13 -9.34
C GLY A 93 -6.05 -19.76 -8.03
N TRP A 94 -5.16 -19.86 -7.04
CA TRP A 94 -5.51 -20.37 -5.72
C TRP A 94 -6.50 -19.47 -5.00
N LEU A 95 -6.27 -18.15 -5.01
CA LEU A 95 -7.19 -17.16 -4.45
C LEU A 95 -8.58 -17.29 -5.08
N ALA A 96 -8.67 -17.41 -6.40
CA ALA A 96 -9.95 -17.60 -7.10
C ALA A 96 -10.66 -18.87 -6.63
N VAL A 97 -9.98 -20.03 -6.57
CA VAL A 97 -10.54 -21.27 -6.06
C VAL A 97 -11.08 -21.08 -4.64
N ARG A 98 -10.29 -20.44 -3.75
CA ARG A 98 -10.68 -20.24 -2.35
C ARG A 98 -11.74 -19.16 -2.16
N THR A 99 -11.93 -18.25 -3.13
CA THR A 99 -12.99 -17.24 -3.14
C THR A 99 -14.32 -17.84 -3.63
N PHE A 100 -14.30 -18.55 -4.78
CA PHE A 100 -15.52 -19.06 -5.39
C PHE A 100 -16.08 -20.33 -4.72
N THR A 101 -15.33 -20.96 -3.84
CA THR A 101 -15.83 -22.07 -3.00
C THR A 101 -16.51 -21.60 -1.73
N GLN A 102 -16.66 -20.27 -1.52
CA GLN A 102 -17.26 -19.66 -0.33
C GLN A 102 -18.42 -18.73 -0.71
N PRO A 103 -19.25 -18.31 0.25
CA PRO A 103 -20.24 -17.26 0.02
C PRO A 103 -19.56 -15.98 -0.45
N LEU A 104 -20.00 -15.43 -1.59
CA LEU A 104 -19.40 -14.24 -2.21
C LEU A 104 -19.83 -12.92 -1.57
N GLY A 105 -20.94 -12.95 -0.80
CA GLY A 105 -21.49 -11.79 -0.11
C GLY A 105 -20.70 -11.35 1.13
N SER A 106 -21.20 -10.34 1.81
CA SER A 106 -20.69 -9.93 3.12
C SER A 106 -21.08 -10.95 4.18
N ILE A 107 -20.10 -11.35 5.01
CA ILE A 107 -20.29 -12.39 6.03
C ILE A 107 -20.62 -11.78 7.40
N ALA A 108 -20.20 -10.54 7.62
CA ALA A 108 -20.46 -9.81 8.84
C ALA A 108 -20.75 -8.32 8.55
N PRO A 109 -21.45 -7.61 9.44
CA PRO A 109 -21.61 -6.16 9.34
C PRO A 109 -20.23 -5.49 9.23
N HIS A 110 -20.13 -4.47 8.41
CA HIS A 110 -18.91 -3.70 8.18
C HIS A 110 -17.74 -4.45 7.48
N GLN A 111 -17.94 -5.69 7.05
CA GLN A 111 -16.97 -6.38 6.19
C GLN A 111 -17.31 -6.20 4.70
N PRO A 112 -16.30 -6.03 3.83
CA PRO A 112 -16.51 -6.01 2.40
C PRO A 112 -17.03 -7.38 1.91
N HIS A 113 -17.79 -7.37 0.84
CA HIS A 113 -18.15 -8.60 0.14
C HIS A 113 -16.89 -9.38 -0.23
N THR A 114 -16.89 -10.69 -0.04
CA THR A 114 -15.74 -11.56 -0.29
C THR A 114 -15.15 -11.34 -1.69
N LEU A 115 -16.00 -11.28 -2.72
CA LEU A 115 -15.56 -11.01 -4.09
C LEU A 115 -14.91 -9.63 -4.24
N MET A 116 -15.51 -8.58 -3.65
CA MET A 116 -14.96 -7.22 -3.73
C MET A 116 -13.64 -7.10 -2.97
N HIS A 117 -13.49 -7.82 -1.86
CA HIS A 117 -12.23 -7.91 -1.12
C HIS A 117 -11.13 -8.56 -1.97
N ALA A 118 -11.42 -9.68 -2.66
CA ALA A 118 -10.47 -10.32 -3.57
C ALA A 118 -10.07 -9.38 -4.73
N ILE A 119 -11.05 -8.71 -5.34
CA ILE A 119 -10.81 -7.78 -6.46
C ILE A 119 -9.95 -6.60 -6.01
N ASN A 120 -10.36 -5.88 -4.97
CA ASN A 120 -9.65 -4.68 -4.54
C ASN A 120 -8.30 -5.01 -3.90
N GLY A 121 -8.23 -6.07 -3.09
CA GLY A 121 -7.02 -6.41 -2.35
C GLY A 121 -5.93 -7.06 -3.19
N TYR A 122 -6.30 -7.82 -4.21
CA TYR A 122 -5.33 -8.62 -4.96
C TYR A 122 -5.46 -8.50 -6.48
N CYS A 123 -6.68 -8.60 -7.05
CA CYS A 123 -6.82 -8.64 -8.50
C CYS A 123 -6.42 -7.32 -9.16
N ILE A 124 -6.87 -6.18 -8.64
CA ILE A 124 -6.49 -4.84 -9.17
C ILE A 124 -5.00 -4.58 -9.03
N PRO A 125 -4.36 -4.76 -7.86
CA PRO A 125 -2.91 -4.59 -7.73
C PRO A 125 -2.09 -5.49 -8.65
N LEU A 126 -2.45 -6.77 -8.75
CA LEU A 126 -1.72 -7.72 -9.60
C LEU A 126 -2.01 -7.51 -11.10
N ALA A 127 -3.19 -6.99 -11.46
CA ALA A 127 -3.46 -6.51 -12.82
C ALA A 127 -2.61 -5.27 -13.15
N LEU A 128 -2.47 -4.33 -12.22
CA LEU A 128 -1.55 -3.19 -12.37
C LEU A 128 -0.11 -3.66 -12.59
N TYR A 129 0.36 -4.63 -11.78
CA TYR A 129 1.66 -5.27 -11.99
C TYR A 129 1.78 -5.83 -13.43
N ALA A 130 0.80 -6.61 -13.90
CA ALA A 130 0.82 -7.20 -15.23
C ALA A 130 0.86 -6.13 -16.33
N VAL A 131 0.04 -5.09 -16.23
CA VAL A 131 0.01 -3.96 -17.17
C VAL A 131 1.38 -3.28 -17.25
N LEU A 132 1.99 -2.96 -16.11
CA LEU A 132 3.30 -2.29 -16.07
C LEU A 132 4.43 -3.22 -16.51
N ARG A 133 4.35 -4.50 -16.17
CA ARG A 133 5.33 -5.55 -16.48
C ARG A 133 5.46 -5.79 -17.99
N PHE A 134 4.34 -5.83 -18.69
CA PHE A 134 4.32 -6.09 -20.14
C PHE A 134 4.40 -4.82 -21.00
N SER A 135 4.35 -3.65 -20.40
CA SER A 135 4.58 -2.38 -21.12
C SER A 135 6.07 -2.09 -21.24
N LYS A 136 6.52 -1.59 -22.37
CA LYS A 136 7.94 -1.24 -22.60
C LYS A 136 8.30 0.04 -21.83
N PRO A 137 9.09 -0.03 -20.75
CA PRO A 137 9.45 1.16 -20.00
C PRO A 137 10.49 1.98 -20.73
N SER A 138 10.32 3.29 -20.75
CA SER A 138 11.36 4.24 -21.14
C SER A 138 11.49 5.34 -20.10
N ALA A 139 12.69 5.91 -19.97
CA ALA A 139 12.94 7.01 -19.05
C ALA A 139 12.01 8.21 -19.32
N ILE A 140 11.69 8.45 -20.58
CA ILE A 140 10.81 9.55 -21.01
C ILE A 140 9.37 9.28 -20.59
N ALA A 141 8.87 8.05 -20.78
CA ALA A 141 7.50 7.67 -20.43
C ALA A 141 7.26 7.63 -18.92
N LEU A 142 8.28 7.26 -18.14
CA LEU A 142 8.19 7.19 -16.67
C LEU A 142 8.26 8.56 -15.98
N ARG A 143 8.96 9.54 -16.57
CA ARG A 143 9.17 10.85 -15.93
C ARG A 143 7.88 11.56 -15.53
N PRO A 144 6.83 11.69 -16.38
CA PRO A 144 5.57 12.29 -15.96
C PRO A 144 4.89 11.56 -14.80
N ALA A 145 4.92 10.21 -14.80
CA ALA A 145 4.35 9.40 -13.73
C ALA A 145 5.02 9.69 -12.39
N PHE A 146 6.36 9.77 -12.35
CA PHE A 146 7.09 10.11 -11.12
C PHE A 146 6.79 11.52 -10.62
N TRP A 147 6.60 12.50 -11.51
CA TRP A 147 6.17 13.84 -11.10
C TRP A 147 4.76 13.84 -10.53
N VAL A 148 3.82 13.09 -11.12
CA VAL A 148 2.46 12.94 -10.56
C VAL A 148 2.53 12.35 -9.14
N ILE A 149 3.33 11.31 -8.92
CA ILE A 149 3.52 10.69 -7.60
C ILE A 149 4.19 11.68 -6.62
N ALA A 150 5.15 12.48 -7.07
CA ALA A 150 5.78 13.51 -6.24
C ALA A 150 4.77 14.59 -5.80
N ILE A 151 3.93 15.07 -6.72
CA ILE A 151 2.87 16.05 -6.44
C ILE A 151 1.83 15.45 -5.48
N LEU A 152 1.42 14.19 -5.70
CA LEU A 152 0.54 13.47 -4.78
C LEU A 152 1.12 13.45 -3.36
N GLY A 153 2.38 13.05 -3.23
CA GLY A 153 3.01 12.97 -1.92
C GLY A 153 3.15 14.33 -1.23
N PHE A 154 3.43 15.40 -1.98
CA PHE A 154 3.46 16.75 -1.43
C PHE A 154 2.08 17.18 -0.93
N TYR A 155 1.03 16.96 -1.73
CA TYR A 155 -0.35 17.23 -1.33
C TYR A 155 -0.76 16.45 -0.07
N LEU A 156 -0.46 15.13 0.00
CA LEU A 156 -0.75 14.30 1.16
C LEU A 156 0.01 14.78 2.41
N SER A 157 1.27 15.21 2.23
CA SER A 157 2.07 15.75 3.33
C SER A 157 1.48 17.04 3.88
N VAL A 158 1.14 17.99 3.02
CA VAL A 158 0.52 19.27 3.42
C VAL A 158 -0.84 19.02 4.11
N THR A 159 -1.65 18.10 3.59
CA THR A 159 -2.90 17.69 4.23
C THR A 159 -2.66 17.15 5.63
N ALA A 160 -1.65 16.29 5.81
CA ALA A 160 -1.28 15.73 7.13
C ALA A 160 -0.86 16.83 8.14
N TRP A 161 -0.13 17.84 7.69
CA TRP A 161 0.22 19.00 8.51
C TRP A 161 -1.01 19.82 8.91
N PHE A 162 -1.97 20.04 7.99
CA PHE A 162 -3.22 20.74 8.30
C PHE A 162 -4.08 19.95 9.29
N GLU A 163 -4.17 18.62 9.16
CA GLU A 163 -4.84 17.77 10.13
C GLU A 163 -4.19 17.84 11.52
N ALA A 164 -2.85 17.77 11.60
CA ALA A 164 -2.10 17.86 12.84
C ALA A 164 -2.28 19.23 13.53
N ALA A 165 -2.30 20.31 12.74
CA ALA A 165 -2.55 21.66 13.22
C ALA A 165 -4.04 21.98 13.46
N LYS A 166 -4.96 21.01 13.20
CA LYS A 166 -6.43 21.17 13.29
C LYS A 166 -6.97 22.29 12.39
N LEU A 167 -6.28 22.59 11.29
CA LEU A 167 -6.67 23.60 10.31
C LEU A 167 -7.67 23.00 9.30
N TRP A 168 -8.80 22.51 9.81
CA TRP A 168 -9.83 21.80 9.04
C TRP A 168 -10.40 22.60 7.86
N GLY A 169 -10.36 23.93 7.95
CA GLY A 169 -10.77 24.83 6.86
C GLY A 169 -9.91 24.73 5.60
N LEU A 170 -8.65 24.33 5.73
CA LEU A 170 -7.68 24.19 4.63
C LEU A 170 -7.57 22.76 4.10
N VAL A 171 -8.16 21.79 4.79
CA VAL A 171 -8.15 20.38 4.37
C VAL A 171 -9.08 20.17 3.18
N PHE A 172 -8.60 19.47 2.18
CA PHE A 172 -9.35 19.03 1.01
C PHE A 172 -9.02 17.56 0.71
N PRO A 173 -10.01 16.72 0.34
CA PRO A 173 -11.45 16.95 0.35
C PRO A 173 -12.03 17.17 1.77
N LYS A 174 -13.20 17.82 1.86
CA LYS A 174 -13.79 18.22 3.14
C LYS A 174 -14.23 17.06 4.04
N PHE A 175 -14.52 15.89 3.47
CA PHE A 175 -14.89 14.69 4.23
C PHE A 175 -13.78 14.20 5.18
N ILE A 176 -12.52 14.59 4.95
CA ILE A 176 -11.40 14.26 5.86
C ILE A 176 -11.64 14.84 7.26
N ALA A 177 -12.32 15.98 7.34
CA ALA A 177 -12.64 16.65 8.60
C ALA A 177 -13.80 16.01 9.38
N ASP A 178 -14.51 15.04 8.79
CA ASP A 178 -15.63 14.37 9.42
C ASP A 178 -15.14 13.26 10.37
N PRO A 179 -15.38 13.36 11.69
CA PRO A 179 -14.96 12.35 12.64
C PRO A 179 -15.74 11.03 12.55
N SER A 180 -16.92 11.03 11.92
CA SER A 180 -17.73 9.84 11.75
C SER A 180 -17.25 8.92 10.63
N LEU A 181 -16.39 9.43 9.74
CA LEU A 181 -15.87 8.68 8.60
C LEU A 181 -14.50 8.08 8.89
N GLY A 182 -14.32 6.85 8.47
CA GLY A 182 -13.04 6.12 8.57
C GLY A 182 -12.63 5.82 10.01
N ILE A 183 -11.33 5.68 10.23
CA ILE A 183 -10.75 5.36 11.52
C ILE A 183 -9.60 6.32 11.86
N HIS A 184 -9.17 6.34 13.14
CA HIS A 184 -8.03 7.14 13.61
C HIS A 184 -8.22 8.66 13.49
N PHE A 185 -9.43 9.19 13.63
CA PHE A 185 -9.63 10.63 13.76
C PHE A 185 -8.76 11.20 14.89
N GLY A 186 -8.16 12.39 14.70
CA GLY A 186 -7.17 12.96 15.63
C GLY A 186 -5.72 12.65 15.27
N ARG A 187 -5.48 11.76 14.29
CA ARG A 187 -4.16 11.55 13.65
C ARG A 187 -4.24 12.01 12.20
N ALA A 188 -3.08 12.26 11.59
CA ALA A 188 -3.05 12.44 10.14
C ALA A 188 -3.48 11.12 9.46
N ARG A 189 -4.59 11.17 8.72
CA ARG A 189 -5.22 10.03 8.04
C ARG A 189 -5.48 10.30 6.57
N GLY A 190 -5.43 11.57 6.17
CA GLY A 190 -5.60 12.02 4.80
C GLY A 190 -6.93 11.60 4.16
N PRO A 191 -7.04 11.72 2.83
CA PRO A 191 -8.25 11.34 2.10
C PRO A 191 -8.58 9.84 2.20
N MET A 192 -7.61 9.01 2.59
CA MET A 192 -7.79 7.56 2.77
C MET A 192 -8.49 7.22 4.10
N LEU A 193 -8.74 8.22 4.96
CA LEU A 193 -9.42 8.10 6.26
C LEU A 193 -8.77 7.05 7.18
N GLN A 194 -7.47 6.76 6.95
CA GLN A 194 -6.71 5.78 7.71
C GLN A 194 -5.21 6.14 7.75
N SER A 195 -4.66 6.28 8.95
CA SER A 195 -3.27 6.72 9.18
C SER A 195 -2.22 5.80 8.58
N VAL A 196 -2.46 4.48 8.58
CA VAL A 196 -1.53 3.49 8.02
C VAL A 196 -1.40 3.68 6.50
N ARG A 197 -2.52 3.74 5.79
CA ARG A 197 -2.55 3.94 4.33
C ARG A 197 -1.88 5.24 3.93
N LEU A 198 -2.20 6.33 4.64
CA LEU A 198 -1.52 7.61 4.42
C LEU A 198 -0.01 7.46 4.58
N GLY A 199 0.45 6.82 5.66
CA GLY A 199 1.85 6.63 5.94
C GLY A 199 2.58 5.82 4.86
N VAL A 200 2.00 4.72 4.39
CA VAL A 200 2.56 3.91 3.29
C VAL A 200 2.70 4.74 2.01
N CYS A 201 1.66 5.49 1.64
CA CYS A 201 1.70 6.38 0.48
C CYS A 201 2.77 7.46 0.62
N LEU A 202 2.90 8.10 1.78
CA LEU A 202 3.93 9.10 2.04
C LEU A 202 5.34 8.52 1.88
N LEU A 203 5.60 7.33 2.41
CA LEU A 203 6.88 6.64 2.29
C LEU A 203 7.19 6.28 0.83
N ALA A 204 6.23 5.76 0.08
CA ALA A 204 6.39 5.45 -1.34
C ALA A 204 6.65 6.72 -2.16
N CYS A 205 5.86 7.78 -1.97
CA CYS A 205 6.03 9.05 -2.67
C CYS A 205 7.39 9.70 -2.37
N TRP A 206 7.83 9.70 -1.11
CA TRP A 206 9.14 10.23 -0.75
C TRP A 206 10.28 9.41 -1.36
N SER A 207 10.17 8.10 -1.36
CA SER A 207 11.13 7.21 -2.04
C SER A 207 11.22 7.52 -3.54
N CYS A 208 10.09 7.76 -4.20
CA CYS A 208 10.05 8.20 -5.60
C CYS A 208 10.77 9.53 -5.81
N ILE A 209 10.59 10.52 -4.92
CA ILE A 209 11.29 11.81 -4.99
C ILE A 209 12.80 11.61 -4.89
N VAL A 210 13.26 10.89 -3.87
CA VAL A 210 14.70 10.64 -3.66
C VAL A 210 15.32 9.94 -4.87
N VAL A 211 14.69 8.86 -5.34
CA VAL A 211 15.17 8.11 -6.51
C VAL A 211 15.17 8.98 -7.76
N THR A 212 14.13 9.78 -8.00
CA THR A 212 14.04 10.67 -9.17
C THR A 212 15.11 11.75 -9.14
N CYS A 213 15.33 12.40 -8.00
CA CYS A 213 16.34 13.44 -7.85
C CYS A 213 17.75 12.90 -8.05
N VAL A 214 18.06 11.76 -7.44
CA VAL A 214 19.35 11.08 -7.60
C VAL A 214 19.51 10.55 -9.03
N TRP A 215 18.44 10.10 -9.66
CA TRP A 215 18.44 9.58 -11.02
C TRP A 215 18.70 10.64 -12.09
N LEU A 216 18.02 11.78 -12.00
CA LEU A 216 18.12 12.84 -13.03
C LEU A 216 19.50 13.49 -13.07
N SER A 217 20.20 13.62 -11.94
CA SER A 217 21.60 14.06 -11.84
C SER A 217 22.16 13.86 -10.44
N PRO A 218 22.99 12.87 -10.20
CA PRO A 218 23.52 12.56 -8.86
C PRO A 218 24.37 13.69 -8.26
N PHE A 219 24.87 14.64 -9.08
CA PHE A 219 25.78 15.71 -8.65
C PHE A 219 25.17 17.11 -8.62
N SER A 220 23.86 17.26 -8.85
CA SER A 220 23.22 18.57 -8.81
C SER A 220 22.94 19.00 -7.37
N LYS A 221 23.59 20.10 -6.91
CA LYS A 221 23.38 20.68 -5.58
C LYS A 221 21.91 21.06 -5.36
N SER A 222 21.23 21.63 -6.36
CA SER A 222 19.82 22.05 -6.27
C SER A 222 18.88 20.87 -6.00
N ARG A 223 19.16 19.68 -6.53
CA ARG A 223 18.34 18.49 -6.33
C ARG A 223 18.53 17.89 -4.95
N TRP A 224 19.77 17.87 -4.45
CA TRP A 224 20.02 17.47 -3.07
C TRP A 224 19.40 18.45 -2.07
N LEU A 225 19.41 19.75 -2.39
CA LEU A 225 18.70 20.75 -1.59
C LEU A 225 17.18 20.47 -1.60
N PHE A 226 16.62 20.12 -2.75
CA PHE A 226 15.20 19.75 -2.85
C PHE A 226 14.86 18.50 -2.03
N VAL A 227 15.70 17.45 -2.09
CA VAL A 227 15.55 16.27 -1.23
C VAL A 227 15.64 16.65 0.24
N ALA A 228 16.62 17.47 0.64
CA ALA A 228 16.76 17.93 2.01
C ALA A 228 15.56 18.75 2.48
N ALA A 229 15.03 19.64 1.64
CA ALA A 229 13.83 20.42 1.91
C ALA A 229 12.57 19.56 2.01
N SER A 230 12.52 18.42 1.32
CA SER A 230 11.40 17.50 1.42
C SER A 230 11.36 16.72 2.76
N ILE A 231 12.51 16.58 3.44
CA ILE A 231 12.61 15.83 4.71
C ILE A 231 11.63 16.36 5.77
N PRO A 232 11.68 17.65 6.20
CA PRO A 232 10.78 18.12 7.24
C PRO A 232 9.31 18.00 6.84
N VAL A 233 8.98 18.17 5.56
CA VAL A 233 7.60 18.11 5.06
C VAL A 233 7.07 16.68 5.14
N TYR A 234 7.81 15.71 4.60
CA TYR A 234 7.34 14.31 4.54
C TYR A 234 7.53 13.58 5.87
N TRP A 235 8.66 13.75 6.55
CA TRP A 235 8.92 13.06 7.81
C TRP A 235 8.03 13.60 8.93
N GLY A 236 7.73 14.91 8.93
CA GLY A 236 6.73 15.48 9.82
C GLY A 236 5.34 14.91 9.56
N ALA A 237 4.93 14.81 8.30
CA ALA A 237 3.66 14.16 7.93
C ALA A 237 3.61 12.68 8.36
N VAL A 238 4.69 11.93 8.13
CA VAL A 238 4.85 10.54 8.60
C VAL A 238 4.75 10.47 10.13
N PHE A 239 5.39 11.38 10.85
CA PHE A 239 5.31 11.44 12.32
C PHE A 239 3.86 11.63 12.79
N PHE A 240 3.10 12.53 12.19
CA PHE A 240 1.71 12.82 12.56
C PHE A 240 0.72 11.68 12.26
N THR A 241 1.13 10.64 11.53
CA THR A 241 0.32 9.41 11.44
C THR A 241 0.23 8.68 12.77
N TYR A 242 1.13 8.98 13.72
CA TYR A 242 1.27 8.28 15.01
C TYR A 242 1.24 6.76 14.89
N THR A 243 1.85 6.22 13.82
CA THR A 243 1.86 4.79 13.50
C THR A 243 3.28 4.24 13.53
N ARG A 244 3.60 3.42 14.54
CA ARG A 244 4.95 2.90 14.77
C ARG A 244 5.49 2.08 13.59
N SER A 245 4.66 1.27 12.95
CA SER A 245 5.07 0.48 11.77
C SER A 245 5.46 1.37 10.60
N ILE A 246 4.84 2.55 10.44
CA ILE A 246 5.20 3.53 9.42
C ILE A 246 6.54 4.19 9.76
N TRP A 247 6.79 4.51 11.03
CA TRP A 247 8.10 5.02 11.46
C TRP A 247 9.22 3.99 11.22
N MET A 248 8.96 2.70 11.49
CA MET A 248 9.89 1.61 11.15
C MET A 248 10.15 1.55 9.63
N GLY A 249 9.11 1.72 8.82
CA GLY A 249 9.23 1.81 7.37
C GLY A 249 10.11 2.99 6.92
N LEU A 250 9.97 4.16 7.54
CA LEU A 250 10.82 5.33 7.26
C LEU A 250 12.29 5.03 7.59
N VAL A 251 12.55 4.46 8.76
CA VAL A 251 13.92 4.07 9.18
C VAL A 251 14.53 3.08 8.19
N LEU A 252 13.76 2.07 7.75
CA LEU A 252 14.20 1.11 6.73
C LEU A 252 14.59 1.81 5.43
N ILE A 253 13.75 2.71 4.89
CA ILE A 253 14.02 3.43 3.64
C ILE A 253 15.28 4.28 3.78
N VAL A 254 15.42 5.03 4.87
CA VAL A 254 16.60 5.86 5.14
C VAL A 254 17.87 4.99 5.20
N ALA A 255 17.80 3.87 5.93
CA ALA A 255 18.92 2.93 6.02
C ALA A 255 19.31 2.37 4.64
N MET A 256 18.32 1.99 3.81
CA MET A 256 18.57 1.52 2.44
C MET A 256 19.22 2.62 1.58
N PHE A 257 18.74 3.86 1.64
CA PHE A 257 19.36 4.95 0.89
C PHE A 257 20.77 5.27 1.35
N VAL A 258 21.05 5.24 2.66
CA VAL A 258 22.40 5.42 3.21
C VAL A 258 23.33 4.30 2.72
N VAL A 259 22.89 3.06 2.78
CA VAL A 259 23.70 1.90 2.40
C VAL A 259 23.96 1.83 0.89
N PHE A 260 22.93 2.10 0.08
CA PHE A 260 22.96 1.84 -1.38
C PHE A 260 23.23 3.07 -2.24
N CYS A 261 22.92 4.30 -1.77
CA CYS A 261 23.11 5.52 -2.54
C CYS A 261 24.36 6.30 -2.13
N LEU A 262 24.84 6.16 -0.88
CA LEU A 262 26.01 6.87 -0.40
C LEU A 262 27.28 6.01 -0.52
N GLN A 263 28.43 6.66 -0.61
CA GLN A 263 29.74 6.01 -0.74
C GLN A 263 30.77 6.65 0.20
N GLY A 264 31.86 5.93 0.43
CA GLY A 264 33.05 6.44 1.13
C GLY A 264 32.80 6.83 2.59
N ALA A 265 33.40 7.94 3.01
CA ALA A 265 33.34 8.43 4.40
C ALA A 265 31.93 8.82 4.85
N ALA A 266 31.11 9.41 3.96
CA ALA A 266 29.75 9.81 4.27
C ALA A 266 28.88 8.60 4.63
N ARG A 267 28.98 7.49 3.88
CA ARG A 267 28.25 6.25 4.22
C ARG A 267 28.69 5.70 5.57
N ARG A 268 30.01 5.63 5.82
CA ARG A 268 30.55 5.12 7.10
C ARG A 268 30.08 6.00 8.27
N ALA A 269 30.20 7.30 8.14
CA ALA A 269 29.77 8.23 9.18
C ALA A 269 28.27 8.11 9.50
N LEU A 270 27.40 8.00 8.48
CA LEU A 270 25.96 7.86 8.69
C LEU A 270 25.54 6.47 9.18
N VAL A 271 26.23 5.40 8.75
CA VAL A 271 25.95 4.05 9.29
C VAL A 271 26.40 3.94 10.75
N VAL A 272 27.59 4.40 11.08
CA VAL A 272 28.11 4.33 12.45
C VAL A 272 27.40 5.37 13.34
N GLY A 273 27.37 6.62 12.92
CA GLY A 273 26.72 7.70 13.69
C GLY A 273 25.22 7.49 13.84
N GLY A 274 24.53 7.09 12.77
CA GLY A 274 23.12 6.76 12.80
C GLY A 274 22.82 5.51 13.65
N GLY A 275 23.67 4.50 13.59
CA GLY A 275 23.59 3.31 14.45
C GLY A 275 23.76 3.66 15.92
N LEU A 276 24.77 4.45 16.27
CA LEU A 276 25.00 4.93 17.64
C LEU A 276 23.86 5.84 18.12
N ALA A 277 23.39 6.76 17.29
CA ALA A 277 22.26 7.61 17.60
C ALA A 277 20.98 6.80 17.80
N SER A 278 20.73 5.78 16.96
CA SER A 278 19.56 4.89 17.11
C SER A 278 19.65 4.07 18.38
N LEU A 279 20.84 3.58 18.75
CA LEU A 279 21.06 2.87 20.00
C LEU A 279 20.82 3.78 21.21
N LEU A 280 21.39 4.98 21.19
CA LEU A 280 21.17 5.99 22.23
C LEU A 280 19.70 6.37 22.37
N LEU A 281 19.03 6.62 21.25
CA LEU A 281 17.58 6.87 21.23
C LEU A 281 16.78 5.69 21.79
N ALA A 282 17.15 4.46 21.43
CA ALA A 282 16.50 3.27 21.93
C ALA A 282 16.64 3.13 23.47
N VAL A 283 17.82 3.45 24.01
CA VAL A 283 18.09 3.38 25.44
C VAL A 283 17.41 4.54 26.21
N VAL A 284 17.53 5.77 25.69
CA VAL A 284 17.05 6.97 26.41
C VAL A 284 15.55 7.22 26.16
N ILE A 285 15.10 7.12 24.92
CA ILE A 285 13.74 7.46 24.52
C ILE A 285 12.88 6.21 24.34
N GLY A 286 13.49 5.03 24.15
CA GLY A 286 12.78 3.77 23.94
C GLY A 286 11.71 3.50 25.03
N PRO A 287 12.01 3.61 26.32
CA PRO A 287 10.99 3.46 27.37
C PRO A 287 9.86 4.50 27.25
N HIS A 288 10.19 5.74 26.89
CA HIS A 288 9.22 6.80 26.66
C HIS A 288 8.42 6.59 25.35
N LEU A 289 9.04 6.05 24.28
CA LEU A 289 8.33 5.70 23.06
C LEU A 289 7.40 4.50 23.23
N VAL A 290 7.79 3.54 24.06
CA VAL A 290 6.91 2.43 24.45
C VAL A 290 5.76 2.93 25.33
N ALA A 291 6.06 3.88 26.23
CA ALA A 291 5.10 4.57 27.06
C ALA A 291 4.43 5.75 26.35
N PHE A 292 4.91 6.15 25.14
CA PHE A 292 4.33 7.24 24.37
C PHE A 292 2.88 6.88 24.08
N LYS A 293 2.03 7.44 24.91
CA LYS A 293 0.60 7.25 24.82
C LYS A 293 0.17 7.85 23.49
N ARG A 294 -0.34 7.05 22.62
CA ARG A 294 -1.39 7.50 21.72
C ARG A 294 -2.36 8.26 22.62
N GLU A 295 -3.10 9.25 22.14
CA GLU A 295 -4.04 10.06 22.94
C GLU A 295 -5.05 9.24 23.76
N TYR A 296 -4.99 7.94 23.68
CA TYR A 296 -5.82 6.93 24.34
C TYR A 296 -5.12 6.37 25.59
N SER A 297 -5.90 5.95 26.54
CA SER A 297 -5.48 5.50 27.86
C SER A 297 -4.45 4.34 27.81
N ALA A 298 -3.72 4.14 28.90
CA ALA A 298 -2.85 2.96 29.05
C ALA A 298 -3.64 1.65 28.91
N GLU A 299 -4.93 1.67 29.22
CA GLU A 299 -5.87 0.57 29.03
C GLU A 299 -6.04 0.18 27.56
N GLU A 300 -6.27 1.14 26.65
CA GLU A 300 -6.43 0.86 25.20
C GLU A 300 -5.15 0.28 24.57
N THR A 301 -3.96 0.74 25.02
CA THR A 301 -2.69 0.16 24.56
C THR A 301 -2.56 -1.29 25.00
N ARG A 302 -3.01 -1.59 26.20
CA ARG A 302 -3.00 -2.92 26.82
C ARG A 302 -4.01 -3.83 26.11
N GLU A 303 -5.20 -3.32 25.85
CA GLU A 303 -6.25 -4.01 25.11
C GLU A 303 -5.81 -4.35 23.67
N SER A 304 -5.20 -3.41 22.96
CA SER A 304 -4.63 -3.65 21.61
C SER A 304 -3.57 -4.76 21.60
N THR A 305 -2.77 -4.87 22.67
CA THR A 305 -1.77 -5.95 22.80
C THR A 305 -2.44 -7.29 23.06
N TYR A 306 -3.44 -7.32 23.93
CA TYR A 306 -4.22 -8.53 24.20
C TYR A 306 -4.98 -9.01 22.96
N MET A 307 -5.58 -8.09 22.20
CA MET A 307 -6.25 -8.43 20.93
C MET A 307 -5.28 -9.10 19.93
N ARG A 308 -4.04 -8.59 19.80
CA ARG A 308 -3.05 -9.22 18.92
C ARG A 308 -2.68 -10.63 19.37
N ALA A 309 -2.54 -10.85 20.68
CA ALA A 309 -2.31 -12.18 21.21
C ALA A 309 -3.50 -13.11 20.94
N ALA A 310 -4.73 -12.60 21.09
CA ALA A 310 -5.95 -13.35 20.79
C ALA A 310 -6.03 -13.70 19.28
N PHE A 311 -5.74 -12.75 18.38
CA PHE A 311 -5.66 -13.03 16.95
C PHE A 311 -4.64 -14.12 16.64
N ALA A 312 -3.42 -14.02 17.18
CA ALA A 312 -2.38 -15.02 16.94
C ALA A 312 -2.78 -16.40 17.44
N TYR A 313 -3.34 -16.49 18.65
CA TYR A 313 -3.80 -17.74 19.23
C TYR A 313 -4.91 -18.39 18.41
N VAL A 314 -5.99 -17.64 18.12
CA VAL A 314 -7.13 -18.14 17.36
C VAL A 314 -6.70 -18.54 15.95
N SER A 315 -5.87 -17.72 15.29
CA SER A 315 -5.35 -18.05 13.94
C SER A 315 -4.54 -19.35 13.96
N LEU A 316 -3.74 -19.59 14.99
CA LEU A 316 -2.97 -20.82 15.12
C LEU A 316 -3.87 -22.05 15.33
N GLN A 317 -4.93 -21.92 16.14
CA GLN A 317 -5.90 -23.02 16.34
C GLN A 317 -6.68 -23.31 15.04
N MET A 318 -7.12 -22.27 14.35
CA MET A 318 -7.77 -22.40 13.04
C MET A 318 -6.83 -23.07 12.02
N PHE A 319 -5.57 -22.63 11.95
CA PHE A 319 -4.58 -23.25 11.07
C PHE A 319 -4.38 -24.73 11.36
N LYS A 320 -4.30 -25.15 12.63
CA LYS A 320 -4.18 -26.57 13.00
C LYS A 320 -5.35 -27.40 12.52
N GLU A 321 -6.56 -26.84 12.49
CA GLU A 321 -7.74 -27.55 12.00
C GLU A 321 -7.76 -27.71 10.47
N ARG A 322 -7.37 -26.66 9.73
CA ARG A 322 -7.36 -26.66 8.25
C ARG A 322 -6.04 -26.14 7.67
N PRO A 323 -4.93 -26.89 7.83
CA PRO A 323 -3.60 -26.37 7.52
C PRO A 323 -3.32 -26.17 6.02
N ILE A 324 -3.89 -27.00 5.13
CA ILE A 324 -3.51 -27.00 3.72
C ILE A 324 -4.22 -25.90 2.94
N ALA A 325 -5.54 -25.85 3.00
CA ALA A 325 -6.38 -24.98 2.18
C ALA A 325 -7.03 -23.82 2.96
N GLY A 326 -6.91 -23.81 4.28
CA GLY A 326 -7.54 -22.81 5.14
C GLY A 326 -9.07 -22.92 5.19
N PHE A 327 -9.71 -21.92 5.75
CA PHE A 327 -11.16 -21.85 5.91
C PHE A 327 -11.87 -21.27 4.68
N GLY A 328 -11.17 -20.66 3.76
CA GLY A 328 -11.69 -19.92 2.61
C GLY A 328 -11.44 -18.44 2.73
N PHE A 329 -11.29 -17.76 1.59
CA PHE A 329 -10.96 -16.35 1.58
C PHE A 329 -12.02 -15.51 2.27
N ASN A 330 -11.59 -14.58 3.14
CA ASN A 330 -12.44 -13.68 3.92
C ASN A 330 -13.40 -14.38 4.92
N GLN A 331 -13.13 -15.65 5.31
CA GLN A 331 -14.01 -16.42 6.18
C GLN A 331 -13.64 -16.34 7.67
N PHE A 332 -12.56 -15.64 8.04
CA PHE A 332 -12.08 -15.58 9.43
C PHE A 332 -13.19 -15.27 10.43
N ASN A 333 -13.99 -14.20 10.21
CA ASN A 333 -15.03 -13.78 11.16
C ASN A 333 -16.20 -14.76 11.29
N ALA A 334 -16.50 -15.53 10.25
CA ALA A 334 -17.53 -16.55 10.31
C ALA A 334 -17.03 -17.78 11.07
N ALA A 335 -15.78 -18.19 10.78
CA ALA A 335 -15.21 -19.42 11.27
C ALA A 335 -14.57 -19.31 12.68
N ASN A 336 -14.13 -18.10 13.10
CA ASN A 336 -13.43 -17.95 14.38
C ASN A 336 -14.32 -18.15 15.61
N ARG A 337 -15.65 -18.06 15.47
CA ARG A 337 -16.62 -18.07 16.58
C ARG A 337 -16.46 -19.30 17.48
N GLN A 338 -16.20 -20.49 16.92
CA GLN A 338 -16.03 -21.71 17.68
C GLN A 338 -14.75 -21.72 18.52
N PHE A 339 -13.73 -20.94 18.15
CA PHE A 339 -12.46 -20.85 18.88
C PHE A 339 -12.47 -19.78 19.97
N LEU A 340 -13.44 -18.84 19.96
CA LEU A 340 -13.52 -17.77 20.96
C LEU A 340 -13.97 -18.28 22.33
N SER A 341 -14.63 -19.43 22.38
CA SER A 341 -15.11 -20.05 23.64
C SER A 341 -14.05 -20.88 24.37
N ASP A 342 -12.84 -21.01 23.83
CA ASP A 342 -11.76 -21.76 24.45
C ASP A 342 -11.37 -21.14 25.79
N ARG A 343 -11.46 -21.95 26.88
CA ARG A 343 -11.12 -21.57 28.25
C ARG A 343 -9.78 -22.16 28.73
N SER A 344 -9.06 -22.82 27.85
CA SER A 344 -7.73 -23.38 28.15
C SER A 344 -6.64 -22.33 28.26
N THR A 345 -6.93 -21.09 27.85
CA THR A 345 -6.00 -19.95 27.85
C THR A 345 -6.51 -18.80 28.71
N ASN A 346 -5.59 -18.03 29.28
CA ASN A 346 -5.88 -16.78 30.00
C ASN A 346 -6.07 -15.56 29.07
N ILE A 347 -6.02 -15.76 27.74
CA ILE A 347 -6.21 -14.69 26.77
C ILE A 347 -7.71 -14.43 26.60
N ARG A 348 -8.10 -13.16 26.60
CA ARG A 348 -9.50 -12.74 26.37
C ARG A 348 -9.87 -12.88 24.89
N LEU A 349 -10.18 -14.10 24.45
CA LEU A 349 -10.43 -14.41 23.03
C LEU A 349 -11.66 -13.67 22.48
N GLU A 350 -12.66 -13.41 23.30
CA GLU A 350 -13.87 -12.66 22.92
C GLU A 350 -13.58 -11.20 22.48
N SER A 351 -12.43 -10.64 22.85
CA SER A 351 -12.02 -9.29 22.46
C SER A 351 -11.89 -9.10 20.96
N ILE A 352 -11.71 -10.17 20.18
CA ILE A 352 -11.55 -10.10 18.72
C ILE A 352 -12.85 -10.43 17.95
N ARG A 353 -13.97 -10.63 18.66
CA ARG A 353 -15.26 -10.92 18.02
C ARG A 353 -15.68 -9.77 17.08
N GLY A 354 -15.90 -10.08 15.81
CA GLY A 354 -16.30 -9.11 14.79
C GLY A 354 -15.16 -8.26 14.22
N TYR A 355 -13.94 -8.41 14.71
CA TYR A 355 -12.78 -7.73 14.16
C TYR A 355 -12.11 -8.54 13.04
N VAL A 356 -11.46 -7.84 12.13
CA VAL A 356 -10.62 -8.43 11.08
C VAL A 356 -9.19 -8.60 11.58
N HIS A 357 -8.41 -9.43 10.90
CA HIS A 357 -7.00 -9.60 11.22
C HIS A 357 -6.22 -8.28 11.25
N HIS A 358 -5.23 -8.23 12.13
CA HIS A 358 -4.21 -7.17 12.16
C HIS A 358 -2.83 -7.67 11.72
N ASN A 359 -2.78 -8.73 10.92
CA ASN A 359 -1.56 -9.32 10.37
C ASN A 359 -1.94 -10.09 9.09
N SER A 360 -1.46 -9.61 7.94
CA SER A 360 -1.80 -10.21 6.64
C SER A 360 -1.23 -11.61 6.45
N PHE A 361 -0.09 -11.94 7.09
CA PHE A 361 0.44 -13.30 7.00
C PHE A 361 -0.48 -14.30 7.72
N LEU A 362 -0.98 -13.93 8.90
CA LEU A 362 -1.96 -14.77 9.62
C LEU A 362 -3.28 -14.85 8.88
N SER A 363 -3.73 -13.74 8.26
CA SER A 363 -4.93 -13.72 7.42
C SER A 363 -4.81 -14.72 6.27
N LEU A 364 -3.72 -14.62 5.49
CA LEU A 364 -3.45 -15.54 4.39
C LEU A 364 -3.35 -17.01 4.84
N LEU A 365 -2.70 -17.24 6.00
CA LEU A 365 -2.54 -18.58 6.56
C LEU A 365 -3.88 -19.21 6.95
N VAL A 366 -4.77 -18.43 7.57
CA VAL A 366 -6.08 -18.92 8.00
C VAL A 366 -7.05 -19.07 6.82
N ASP A 367 -7.08 -18.08 5.95
CA ASP A 367 -8.05 -18.04 4.84
C ASP A 367 -7.65 -18.97 3.69
N LEU A 368 -6.37 -18.99 3.32
CA LEU A 368 -5.86 -19.70 2.13
C LEU A 368 -4.99 -20.93 2.47
N GLY A 369 -4.73 -21.16 3.76
CA GLY A 369 -3.87 -22.22 4.23
C GLY A 369 -2.39 -22.02 3.91
N ILE A 370 -1.58 -23.03 4.20
CA ILE A 370 -0.13 -22.99 3.91
C ILE A 370 0.15 -22.87 2.41
N VAL A 371 -0.72 -23.40 1.55
CA VAL A 371 -0.59 -23.31 0.09
C VAL A 371 -0.69 -21.86 -0.35
N GLY A 372 -1.72 -21.11 0.10
CA GLY A 372 -1.89 -19.72 -0.26
C GLY A 372 -0.78 -18.82 0.28
N LEU A 373 -0.38 -19.03 1.55
CA LEU A 373 0.74 -18.29 2.15
C LEU A 373 2.05 -18.59 1.41
N ALA A 374 2.35 -19.84 1.08
CA ALA A 374 3.57 -20.21 0.37
C ALA A 374 3.62 -19.60 -1.04
N LEU A 375 2.52 -19.63 -1.79
CA LEU A 375 2.42 -18.98 -3.11
C LEU A 375 2.63 -17.46 -3.01
N TYR A 376 2.05 -16.82 -2.01
CA TYR A 376 2.23 -15.39 -1.78
C TYR A 376 3.68 -15.05 -1.41
N LEU A 377 4.30 -15.81 -0.52
CA LEU A 377 5.71 -15.63 -0.16
C LEU A 377 6.65 -15.91 -1.34
N MET A 378 6.34 -16.90 -2.19
CA MET A 378 7.08 -17.15 -3.42
C MET A 378 7.00 -15.95 -4.36
N MET A 379 5.83 -15.33 -4.51
CA MET A 379 5.63 -14.12 -5.31
C MET A 379 6.47 -12.95 -4.76
N LEU A 380 6.39 -12.68 -3.45
CA LEU A 380 7.18 -11.61 -2.81
C LEU A 380 8.69 -11.87 -2.95
N THR A 381 9.13 -13.11 -2.75
CA THR A 381 10.53 -13.51 -2.92
C THR A 381 11.01 -13.28 -4.35
N ALA A 382 10.17 -13.62 -5.34
CA ALA A 382 10.47 -13.37 -6.74
C ALA A 382 10.59 -11.86 -7.05
N PHE A 383 9.71 -11.02 -6.49
CA PHE A 383 9.79 -9.57 -6.64
C PHE A 383 11.06 -9.00 -6.01
N VAL A 384 11.40 -9.40 -4.78
CA VAL A 384 12.64 -8.97 -4.11
C VAL A 384 13.86 -9.41 -4.92
N ARG A 385 13.91 -10.66 -5.39
CA ARG A 385 15.01 -11.18 -6.20
C ARG A 385 15.16 -10.40 -7.50
N GLN A 386 14.10 -10.20 -8.26
CA GLN A 386 14.14 -9.42 -9.51
C GLN A 386 14.58 -7.97 -9.27
N SER A 387 14.06 -7.33 -8.23
CA SER A 387 14.45 -5.97 -7.85
C SER A 387 15.92 -5.87 -7.49
N TRP A 388 16.43 -6.87 -6.77
CA TRP A 388 17.85 -6.98 -6.43
C TRP A 388 18.73 -7.21 -7.66
N GLU A 389 18.32 -8.11 -8.57
CA GLU A 389 19.02 -8.37 -9.83
C GLU A 389 19.07 -7.11 -10.70
N LEU A 390 17.95 -6.36 -10.82
CA LEU A 390 17.90 -5.08 -11.52
C LEU A 390 18.86 -4.06 -10.89
N TYR A 391 18.85 -3.93 -9.57
CA TYR A 391 19.74 -3.01 -8.85
C TYR A 391 21.21 -3.36 -9.10
N ARG A 392 21.58 -4.64 -9.08
CA ARG A 392 22.98 -5.10 -9.27
C ARG A 392 23.46 -5.12 -10.72
N ARG A 393 22.57 -5.03 -11.68
CA ARG A 393 22.90 -5.17 -13.10
C ARG A 393 23.69 -3.95 -13.62
N VAL A 394 25.03 -4.04 -13.55
CA VAL A 394 25.94 -2.94 -13.92
C VAL A 394 25.77 -2.50 -15.39
N SER A 395 25.45 -3.44 -16.29
CA SER A 395 25.19 -3.16 -17.72
C SER A 395 23.85 -2.45 -17.99
N ALA A 396 22.95 -2.40 -17.01
CA ALA A 396 21.67 -1.70 -17.17
C ALA A 396 21.83 -0.19 -17.02
N PRO A 397 21.01 0.62 -17.72
CA PRO A 397 20.97 2.06 -17.55
C PRO A 397 20.78 2.44 -16.05
N PRO A 398 21.37 3.55 -15.58
CA PRO A 398 21.30 3.95 -14.17
C PRO A 398 19.86 4.04 -13.64
N TRP A 399 18.91 4.46 -14.45
CA TRP A 399 17.50 4.57 -14.06
C TRP A 399 16.85 3.20 -13.78
N VAL A 400 17.19 2.15 -14.53
CA VAL A 400 16.69 0.78 -14.29
C VAL A 400 17.18 0.26 -12.93
N ARG A 401 18.47 0.47 -12.65
CA ARG A 401 19.05 0.06 -11.35
C ARG A 401 18.36 0.77 -10.18
N ARG A 402 17.97 2.02 -10.36
CA ARG A 402 17.29 2.80 -9.32
C ARG A 402 15.85 2.41 -9.13
N LEU A 403 15.16 1.98 -10.19
CA LEU A 403 13.85 1.33 -10.05
C LEU A 403 13.96 0.05 -9.22
N GLY A 404 15.00 -0.75 -9.41
CA GLY A 404 15.27 -1.91 -8.55
C GLY A 404 15.40 -1.53 -7.07
N LEU A 405 16.14 -0.46 -6.76
CA LEU A 405 16.27 0.03 -5.37
C LEU A 405 14.93 0.55 -4.83
N LEU A 406 14.18 1.31 -5.64
CA LEU A 406 12.86 1.82 -5.25
C LEU A 406 11.91 0.66 -4.91
N SER A 407 11.85 -0.35 -5.76
CA SER A 407 11.03 -1.54 -5.53
C SER A 407 11.43 -2.27 -4.25
N LEU A 408 12.73 -2.40 -3.95
CA LEU A 408 13.20 -2.98 -2.68
C LEU A 408 12.75 -2.15 -1.47
N CYS A 409 12.84 -0.83 -1.53
CA CYS A 409 12.38 0.06 -0.46
C CYS A 409 10.89 -0.11 -0.20
N ILE A 410 10.06 -0.06 -1.26
CA ILE A 410 8.61 -0.18 -1.14
C ILE A 410 8.21 -1.59 -0.65
N THR A 411 8.80 -2.64 -1.22
CA THR A 411 8.54 -4.03 -0.76
C THR A 411 8.94 -4.22 0.71
N GLY A 412 10.05 -3.63 1.15
CA GLY A 412 10.45 -3.68 2.56
C GLY A 412 9.44 -3.01 3.50
N VAL A 413 8.92 -1.85 3.10
CA VAL A 413 7.83 -1.17 3.84
C VAL A 413 6.58 -2.04 3.86
N HIS A 414 6.20 -2.59 2.71
CA HIS A 414 5.03 -3.46 2.58
C HIS A 414 5.12 -4.68 3.52
N LEU A 415 6.27 -5.35 3.57
CA LEU A 415 6.50 -6.48 4.48
C LEU A 415 6.34 -6.09 5.97
N ILE A 416 6.83 -4.90 6.36
CA ILE A 416 6.61 -4.38 7.71
C ILE A 416 5.11 -4.18 7.94
N GLN A 417 4.39 -3.56 6.99
CA GLN A 417 2.96 -3.33 7.18
C GLN A 417 2.17 -4.63 7.28
N MET A 418 2.47 -5.63 6.44
CA MET A 418 1.83 -6.95 6.52
C MET A 418 1.98 -7.63 7.89
N ALA A 419 3.12 -7.41 8.57
CA ALA A 419 3.36 -7.99 9.90
C ALA A 419 2.51 -7.31 11.01
N PHE A 420 2.06 -6.08 10.81
CA PHE A 420 1.36 -5.30 11.83
C PHE A 420 -0.07 -4.91 11.46
N HIS A 421 -0.47 -5.06 10.20
CA HIS A 421 -1.77 -4.64 9.68
C HIS A 421 -2.29 -5.63 8.63
N GLU A 422 -3.60 -5.60 8.41
CA GLU A 422 -4.21 -6.25 7.25
C GLU A 422 -4.23 -5.25 6.09
N VAL A 423 -3.39 -5.51 5.07
CA VAL A 423 -3.19 -4.61 3.93
C VAL A 423 -4.12 -4.90 2.74
N SER A 424 -4.90 -5.98 2.79
CA SER A 424 -5.72 -6.42 1.66
C SER A 424 -7.07 -5.70 1.51
N PHE A 425 -7.44 -4.82 2.44
CA PHE A 425 -8.72 -4.10 2.38
C PHE A 425 -8.73 -2.92 1.41
N SER A 426 -7.60 -2.52 0.88
CA SER A 426 -7.50 -1.41 -0.07
C SER A 426 -6.56 -1.76 -1.20
N SER A 427 -6.96 -1.39 -2.42
CA SER A 427 -6.11 -1.59 -3.59
C SER A 427 -4.81 -0.77 -3.53
N ILE A 428 -4.79 0.37 -2.85
CA ILE A 428 -3.61 1.24 -2.82
C ILE A 428 -2.43 0.61 -2.09
N GLU A 429 -2.66 -0.10 -0.97
CA GLU A 429 -1.58 -0.68 -0.15
C GLU A 429 -0.83 -1.79 -0.88
N ASN A 430 -1.52 -2.53 -1.74
CA ASN A 430 -0.95 -3.61 -2.56
C ASN A 430 -0.55 -3.15 -3.97
N SER A 431 -0.92 -1.93 -4.40
CA SER A 431 -0.59 -1.37 -5.72
C SER A 431 0.70 -0.55 -5.70
N LEU A 432 1.17 -0.12 -4.53
CA LEU A 432 2.43 0.58 -4.36
C LEU A 432 3.61 -0.38 -4.45
#